data_54fb476a7c5da4f6b4dd9ea532de4d44
#
_entry.id   54fb476a7c5da4f6b4dd9ea532de4d44
#
_cell.length_a   1.000
_cell.length_b   1.000
_cell.length_c   1.000
_cell.angle_alpha   90.00
_cell.angle_beta   90.00
_cell.angle_gamma   90.00
#
_symmetry.space_group_name_H-M   'P 1'
#
loop_
_entity.id
_entity.type
_entity.pdbx_description
1 polymer ?
#
loop_
_entity_poly.entity_id
_entity_poly.type
_entity_poly.pdbx_seq_one_letter_code
_entity_poly.pdbx_strand_id
1 'polypeptide(L)'
;MRQAGRTDPEYRQLRKKDGRPLQKLFSDVEISIKISLLPKKLGVDAIIMFQDILTPLTPTGTVFRFAPGPVLAEPVRTMSQVKAIRELDSEKQLVTVGQIIKGINEKLNGELPLLGFAGSPMSLAFFMIAGSSPNQKHKEILEFINENPAFTQALMDRLTGLTVNYLNYQISSGAHAVQLFESFADVISLELYEKYVMPAHEKIFSSLNPNTPSILFTKESPYLELILQSGAKALSVGNCIDLETAKKKAPEVIFQGNVDNKILADGSKEDITKAVSKCFSETNRTNHILNLNHGLLERTPFENVQHFVNVAKDLGKIK
;
A
#
# COMPACT_ATOMS: atom_id res chain seq x y z
N MET A 1 -6.35 2.93 7.55
CA MET A 1 -6.46 3.95 6.47
C MET A 1 -5.08 4.36 6.01
N ARG A 2 -4.83 4.19 4.73
CA ARG A 2 -3.56 4.60 4.10
C ARG A 2 -3.38 6.11 4.22
N GLN A 3 -2.18 6.54 4.62
CA GLN A 3 -1.80 7.94 4.72
C GLN A 3 -2.60 8.77 5.76
N ALA A 4 -3.20 8.13 6.75
CA ALA A 4 -3.95 8.81 7.81
C ALA A 4 -3.16 9.97 8.48
N GLY A 5 -1.85 9.85 8.57
CA GLY A 5 -0.99 10.91 9.09
C GLY A 5 -1.05 12.23 8.31
N ARG A 6 -1.36 12.21 7.01
CA ARG A 6 -1.40 13.46 6.21
C ARG A 6 -2.38 14.51 6.71
N THR A 7 -3.49 14.07 7.30
CA THR A 7 -4.54 14.96 7.78
C THR A 7 -4.33 15.37 9.23
N ASP A 8 -3.45 14.67 9.95
CA ASP A 8 -3.19 14.90 11.36
C ASP A 8 -2.46 16.22 11.60
N PRO A 9 -3.01 17.14 12.42
CA PRO A 9 -2.35 18.40 12.76
C PRO A 9 -0.96 18.20 13.36
N GLU A 10 -0.76 17.16 14.19
CA GLU A 10 0.54 16.85 14.78
C GLU A 10 1.57 16.44 13.74
N TYR A 11 1.17 15.63 12.74
CA TYR A 11 2.04 15.30 11.61
C TYR A 11 2.48 16.56 10.85
N ARG A 12 1.53 17.47 10.57
CA ARG A 12 1.83 18.73 9.87
C ARG A 12 2.80 19.60 10.68
N GLN A 13 2.63 19.67 12.00
CA GLN A 13 3.55 20.37 12.90
C GLN A 13 4.94 19.73 12.93
N LEU A 14 5.02 18.39 13.02
CA LEU A 14 6.28 17.65 12.96
C LEU A 14 7.00 17.92 11.64
N ARG A 15 6.30 17.86 10.51
CA ARG A 15 6.87 18.14 9.18
C ARG A 15 7.40 19.57 9.08
N LYS A 16 6.63 20.54 9.56
CA LYS A 16 7.03 21.96 9.55
C LYS A 16 8.24 22.23 10.44
N LYS A 17 8.30 21.62 11.63
CA LYS A 17 9.40 21.78 12.60
C LYS A 17 10.68 21.09 12.09
N ASP A 18 10.56 19.91 11.53
CA ASP A 18 11.71 19.12 11.07
C ASP A 18 12.36 19.70 9.81
N GLY A 19 11.56 20.09 8.81
CA GLY A 19 12.02 20.72 7.57
C GLY A 19 12.83 19.82 6.63
N ARG A 20 13.27 18.63 7.06
CA ARG A 20 14.05 17.69 6.23
C ARG A 20 13.21 17.11 5.08
N PRO A 21 13.84 16.71 3.96
CA PRO A 21 13.19 15.95 2.91
C PRO A 21 12.55 14.67 3.46
N LEU A 22 11.43 14.25 2.87
CA LEU A 22 10.63 13.11 3.36
C LEU A 22 11.44 11.81 3.47
N GLN A 23 12.36 11.55 2.53
CA GLN A 23 13.23 10.37 2.57
C GLN A 23 14.13 10.32 3.83
N LYS A 24 14.52 11.47 4.39
CA LYS A 24 15.31 11.52 5.64
C LYS A 24 14.48 11.12 6.86
N LEU A 25 13.17 11.36 6.82
CA LEU A 25 12.25 10.91 7.87
C LEU A 25 12.05 9.40 7.82
N PHE A 26 11.99 8.79 6.63
CA PHE A 26 11.92 7.33 6.48
C PHE A 26 13.16 6.61 7.02
N SER A 27 14.30 7.29 7.08
CA SER A 27 15.55 6.77 7.61
C SER A 27 15.79 7.11 9.09
N ASP A 28 14.91 7.92 9.69
CA ASP A 28 14.98 8.33 11.10
C ASP A 28 14.04 7.43 11.91
N VAL A 29 14.64 6.55 12.73
CA VAL A 29 13.90 5.52 13.49
C VAL A 29 12.89 6.15 14.43
N GLU A 30 13.30 7.17 15.23
CA GLU A 30 12.44 7.79 16.25
C GLU A 30 11.25 8.52 15.62
N ILE A 31 11.51 9.31 14.58
CA ILE A 31 10.47 10.05 13.88
C ILE A 31 9.52 9.09 13.15
N SER A 32 10.03 8.06 12.48
CA SER A 32 9.19 7.07 11.82
C SER A 32 8.28 6.34 12.78
N ILE A 33 8.79 5.94 13.95
CA ILE A 33 7.99 5.34 15.03
C ILE A 33 6.90 6.32 15.47
N LYS A 34 7.28 7.56 15.78
CA LYS A 34 6.33 8.59 16.24
C LYS A 34 5.21 8.82 15.23
N ILE A 35 5.55 9.01 13.95
CA ILE A 35 4.56 9.25 12.90
C ILE A 35 3.66 8.03 12.69
N SER A 36 4.23 6.81 12.73
CA SER A 36 3.46 5.57 12.61
C SER A 36 2.37 5.43 13.68
N LEU A 37 2.64 5.91 14.88
CA LEU A 37 1.74 5.80 16.03
C LEU A 37 0.65 6.88 16.09
N LEU A 38 0.77 7.98 15.33
CA LEU A 38 -0.22 9.05 15.33
C LEU A 38 -1.67 8.57 15.09
N PRO A 39 -1.93 7.63 14.17
CA PRO A 39 -3.30 7.15 13.96
C PRO A 39 -3.92 6.39 15.15
N LYS A 40 -3.12 5.95 16.14
CA LYS A 40 -3.64 5.27 17.35
C LYS A 40 -4.72 6.12 18.05
N LYS A 41 -4.53 7.44 18.14
CA LYS A 41 -5.49 8.36 18.77
C LYS A 41 -6.86 8.44 18.07
N LEU A 42 -6.93 8.03 16.79
CA LEU A 42 -8.20 7.92 16.06
C LEU A 42 -9.02 6.71 16.51
N GLY A 43 -8.37 5.73 17.16
CA GLY A 43 -9.00 4.48 17.55
C GLY A 43 -9.08 3.44 16.43
N VAL A 44 -8.15 3.46 15.48
CA VAL A 44 -8.03 2.42 14.43
C VAL A 44 -7.65 1.06 15.05
N ASP A 45 -7.97 -0.04 14.33
CA ASP A 45 -7.75 -1.40 14.81
C ASP A 45 -6.40 -1.99 14.37
N ALA A 46 -5.62 -1.24 13.57
CA ALA A 46 -4.27 -1.61 13.17
C ALA A 46 -3.44 -0.38 12.82
N ILE A 47 -2.14 -0.48 13.00
CA ILE A 47 -1.16 0.53 12.59
C ILE A 47 -0.44 0.05 11.33
N ILE A 48 -0.25 0.94 10.36
CA ILE A 48 0.67 0.71 9.24
C ILE A 48 1.94 1.55 9.47
N MET A 49 3.11 0.98 9.25
CA MET A 49 4.36 1.73 9.45
C MET A 49 4.49 2.90 8.47
N PHE A 50 5.13 3.97 8.90
CA PHE A 50 5.44 5.14 8.08
C PHE A 50 6.71 4.89 7.27
N GLN A 51 6.54 4.53 6.00
CA GLN A 51 7.59 4.28 5.03
C GLN A 51 7.10 4.60 3.61
N ASP A 52 7.96 4.45 2.61
CA ASP A 52 7.64 4.59 1.19
C ASP A 52 7.76 3.26 0.45
N ILE A 53 6.94 3.04 -0.58
CA ILE A 53 7.01 1.84 -1.42
C ILE A 53 8.35 1.71 -2.17
N LEU A 54 9.05 2.83 -2.39
CA LEU A 54 10.35 2.88 -3.07
C LEU A 54 11.54 2.61 -2.13
N THR A 55 11.30 2.49 -0.81
CA THR A 55 12.35 2.26 0.20
C THR A 55 13.28 1.09 -0.17
N PRO A 56 12.80 -0.09 -0.59
CA PRO A 56 13.67 -1.23 -0.87
C PRO A 56 14.51 -1.08 -2.16
N LEU A 57 14.23 -0.08 -2.99
CA LEU A 57 14.99 0.16 -4.22
C LEU A 57 16.34 0.83 -3.98
N THR A 58 16.45 1.68 -2.96
CA THR A 58 17.69 2.43 -2.68
C THR A 58 18.93 1.54 -2.50
N PRO A 59 18.91 0.47 -1.70
CA PRO A 59 20.07 -0.38 -1.53
C PRO A 59 20.44 -1.20 -2.78
N THR A 60 19.48 -1.39 -3.70
CA THR A 60 19.75 -2.10 -4.97
C THR A 60 20.47 -1.25 -6.01
N GLY A 61 20.68 0.03 -5.72
CA GLY A 61 21.31 1.00 -6.65
C GLY A 61 20.32 1.91 -7.36
N THR A 62 19.02 1.69 -7.19
CA THR A 62 17.95 2.54 -7.76
C THR A 62 17.54 3.61 -6.76
N VAL A 63 18.27 4.73 -6.75
CA VAL A 63 18.15 5.77 -5.73
C VAL A 63 17.20 6.88 -6.17
N PHE A 64 15.99 6.90 -5.61
CA PHE A 64 15.07 8.02 -5.75
C PHE A 64 15.41 9.15 -4.79
N ARG A 65 15.43 10.39 -5.30
CA ARG A 65 15.46 11.63 -4.52
C ARG A 65 14.06 12.22 -4.46
N PHE A 66 13.71 12.86 -3.35
CA PHE A 66 12.39 13.49 -3.16
C PHE A 66 12.53 15.01 -3.22
N ALA A 67 12.13 15.61 -4.37
CA ALA A 67 12.23 17.06 -4.60
C ALA A 67 11.16 17.59 -5.59
N PRO A 68 9.91 17.88 -5.17
CA PRO A 68 9.17 17.42 -3.99
C PRO A 68 8.71 15.95 -4.06
N GLY A 69 8.55 15.37 -5.25
CA GLY A 69 8.21 13.96 -5.48
C GLY A 69 9.44 13.09 -5.75
N PRO A 70 9.25 11.76 -5.90
CA PRO A 70 10.36 10.87 -6.22
C PRO A 70 10.89 11.13 -7.63
N VAL A 71 12.23 11.24 -7.76
CA VAL A 71 12.93 11.43 -9.04
C VAL A 71 14.20 10.58 -9.06
N LEU A 72 14.40 9.82 -10.14
CA LEU A 72 15.66 9.14 -10.47
C LEU A 72 16.57 10.08 -11.27
N ALA A 73 17.89 9.87 -11.17
CA ALA A 73 18.83 10.55 -12.05
C ALA A 73 18.59 10.19 -13.52
N GLU A 74 18.30 8.93 -13.79
CA GLU A 74 17.92 8.40 -15.10
C GLU A 74 16.78 7.40 -14.99
N PRO A 75 15.76 7.45 -15.89
CA PRO A 75 14.75 6.40 -15.99
C PRO A 75 15.39 5.04 -16.31
N VAL A 76 14.82 3.95 -15.81
CA VAL A 76 15.29 2.60 -16.10
C VAL A 76 14.57 2.10 -17.36
N ARG A 77 15.27 2.08 -18.49
CA ARG A 77 14.70 1.76 -19.82
C ARG A 77 15.57 0.83 -20.66
N THR A 78 16.66 0.32 -20.11
CA THR A 78 17.56 -0.59 -20.86
C THR A 78 17.78 -1.88 -20.09
N MET A 79 18.03 -2.97 -20.82
CA MET A 79 18.35 -4.28 -20.23
C MET A 79 19.62 -4.22 -19.35
N SER A 80 20.59 -3.40 -19.72
CA SER A 80 21.81 -3.22 -18.90
C SER A 80 21.49 -2.60 -17.54
N GLN A 81 20.56 -1.62 -17.49
CA GLN A 81 20.12 -1.03 -16.23
C GLN A 81 19.36 -2.05 -15.36
N VAL A 82 18.51 -2.92 -15.96
CA VAL A 82 17.84 -3.99 -15.21
C VAL A 82 18.86 -4.97 -14.62
N LYS A 83 19.87 -5.38 -15.38
CA LYS A 83 20.93 -6.26 -14.90
C LYS A 83 21.80 -5.61 -13.81
N ALA A 84 21.91 -4.29 -13.79
CA ALA A 84 22.64 -3.53 -12.78
C ALA A 84 21.89 -3.38 -11.44
N ILE A 85 20.60 -3.70 -11.39
CA ILE A 85 19.82 -3.74 -10.13
C ILE A 85 20.38 -4.86 -9.26
N ARG A 86 21.00 -4.49 -8.15
CA ARG A 86 21.62 -5.46 -7.22
C ARG A 86 20.53 -6.25 -6.48
N GLU A 87 20.91 -7.43 -6.01
CA GLU A 87 20.05 -8.18 -5.09
C GLU A 87 19.91 -7.44 -3.76
N LEU A 88 18.72 -7.55 -3.17
CA LEU A 88 18.42 -6.95 -1.89
C LEU A 88 18.76 -7.95 -0.77
N ASP A 89 19.69 -7.58 0.10
CA ASP A 89 19.90 -8.21 1.41
C ASP A 89 19.25 -7.32 2.47
N SER A 90 17.95 -7.55 2.72
CA SER A 90 17.17 -6.70 3.61
C SER A 90 17.72 -6.67 5.04
N GLU A 91 18.26 -7.80 5.53
CA GLU A 91 18.79 -7.88 6.90
C GLU A 91 20.01 -6.96 7.11
N LYS A 92 20.85 -6.82 6.10
CA LYS A 92 22.04 -5.95 6.16
C LYS A 92 21.77 -4.53 5.70
N GLN A 93 20.92 -4.36 4.69
CA GLN A 93 20.77 -3.09 3.98
C GLN A 93 19.57 -2.25 4.46
N LEU A 94 18.59 -2.88 5.13
CA LEU A 94 17.39 -2.22 5.62
C LEU A 94 17.22 -2.34 7.16
N VAL A 95 18.33 -2.35 7.89
CA VAL A 95 18.38 -2.44 9.37
C VAL A 95 17.43 -1.41 10.02
N THR A 96 17.39 -0.20 9.49
CA THR A 96 16.51 0.88 9.96
C THR A 96 15.03 0.48 9.91
N VAL A 97 14.58 -0.22 8.86
CA VAL A 97 13.19 -0.69 8.74
C VAL A 97 12.86 -1.69 9.85
N GLY A 98 13.77 -2.65 10.10
CA GLY A 98 13.61 -3.60 11.19
C GLY A 98 13.58 -2.93 12.57
N GLN A 99 14.42 -1.91 12.80
CA GLN A 99 14.41 -1.12 14.04
C GLN A 99 13.10 -0.36 14.22
N ILE A 100 12.56 0.23 13.15
CA ILE A 100 11.25 0.91 13.17
C ILE A 100 10.13 -0.06 13.54
N ILE A 101 10.08 -1.24 12.92
CA ILE A 101 9.07 -2.28 13.21
C ILE A 101 9.13 -2.70 14.68
N LYS A 102 10.33 -3.01 15.19
CA LYS A 102 10.55 -3.39 16.60
C LYS A 102 10.12 -2.27 17.55
N GLY A 103 10.56 -1.03 17.30
CA GLY A 103 10.23 0.12 18.15
C GLY A 103 8.75 0.48 18.14
N ILE A 104 8.03 0.29 17.02
CA ILE A 104 6.56 0.44 16.98
C ILE A 104 5.91 -0.64 17.86
N ASN A 105 6.31 -1.91 17.74
CA ASN A 105 5.77 -2.99 18.53
C ASN A 105 6.00 -2.81 20.04
N GLU A 106 7.18 -2.38 20.43
CA GLU A 106 7.50 -2.03 21.83
C GLU A 106 6.54 -0.94 22.36
N LYS A 107 6.26 0.10 21.57
CA LYS A 107 5.35 1.19 21.96
C LYS A 107 3.88 0.79 21.93
N LEU A 108 3.50 -0.16 21.06
CA LEU A 108 2.14 -0.69 21.00
C LEU A 108 1.88 -1.69 22.13
N ASN A 109 2.91 -2.36 22.64
CA ASN A 109 2.81 -3.34 23.74
C ASN A 109 1.68 -4.37 23.55
N GLY A 110 1.48 -4.85 22.31
CA GLY A 110 0.44 -5.82 21.97
C GLY A 110 -0.98 -5.25 21.81
N GLU A 111 -1.19 -3.95 22.00
CA GLU A 111 -2.54 -3.35 21.92
C GLU A 111 -3.13 -3.39 20.50
N LEU A 112 -2.29 -3.21 19.46
CA LEU A 112 -2.73 -3.17 18.05
C LEU A 112 -1.73 -3.94 17.18
N PRO A 113 -2.20 -4.61 16.11
CA PRO A 113 -1.32 -5.21 15.14
C PRO A 113 -0.64 -4.14 14.27
N LEU A 114 0.61 -4.43 13.88
CA LEU A 114 1.39 -3.64 12.95
C LEU A 114 1.36 -4.27 11.56
N LEU A 115 1.01 -3.47 10.56
CA LEU A 115 1.06 -3.83 9.14
C LEU A 115 2.37 -3.34 8.53
N GLY A 116 3.13 -4.26 7.94
CA GLY A 116 4.16 -3.97 6.96
C GLY A 116 3.56 -3.79 5.57
N PHE A 117 4.39 -3.34 4.61
CA PHE A 117 3.91 -3.20 3.24
C PHE A 117 5.05 -3.10 2.22
N ALA A 118 4.72 -3.33 0.94
CA ALA A 118 5.58 -3.07 -0.20
C ALA A 118 4.78 -2.56 -1.40
N GLY A 119 5.46 -1.91 -2.34
CA GLY A 119 4.91 -1.70 -3.68
C GLY A 119 4.90 -3.00 -4.47
N SER A 120 3.84 -3.24 -5.24
CA SER A 120 3.81 -4.32 -6.22
C SER A 120 4.87 -4.12 -7.31
N PRO A 121 5.43 -5.17 -7.88
CA PRO A 121 6.44 -5.07 -8.94
C PRO A 121 6.04 -4.15 -10.09
N MET A 122 4.80 -4.22 -10.57
CA MET A 122 4.34 -3.33 -11.63
C MET A 122 4.26 -1.87 -11.15
N SER A 123 3.79 -1.64 -9.94
CA SER A 123 3.81 -0.29 -9.34
C SER A 123 5.22 0.28 -9.24
N LEU A 124 6.21 -0.53 -8.83
CA LEU A 124 7.61 -0.11 -8.80
C LEU A 124 8.18 0.14 -10.20
N ALA A 125 7.84 -0.74 -11.16
CA ALA A 125 8.26 -0.60 -12.55
C ALA A 125 7.77 0.72 -13.17
N PHE A 126 6.53 1.14 -12.88
CA PHE A 126 5.99 2.43 -13.32
C PHE A 126 6.86 3.60 -12.86
N PHE A 127 7.27 3.63 -11.59
CA PHE A 127 8.18 4.66 -11.07
C PHE A 127 9.55 4.60 -11.73
N MET A 128 10.09 3.41 -11.93
CA MET A 128 11.44 3.22 -12.51
C MET A 128 11.46 3.60 -13.99
N ILE A 129 10.48 3.17 -14.78
CA ILE A 129 10.37 3.50 -16.22
C ILE A 129 10.10 4.99 -16.42
N ALA A 130 9.24 5.60 -15.58
CA ALA A 130 8.99 7.04 -15.61
C ALA A 130 10.19 7.88 -15.14
N GLY A 131 11.05 7.33 -14.29
CA GLY A 131 12.12 8.05 -13.60
C GLY A 131 11.62 9.10 -12.60
N SER A 132 10.30 9.16 -12.36
CA SER A 132 9.64 10.12 -11.48
C SER A 132 8.26 9.60 -11.06
N SER A 133 7.43 10.46 -10.40
CA SER A 133 6.03 10.12 -10.21
C SER A 133 5.35 9.79 -11.56
N PRO A 134 4.68 8.63 -11.70
CA PRO A 134 4.05 8.20 -12.95
C PRO A 134 2.83 9.03 -13.36
N ASN A 135 2.33 9.91 -12.49
CA ASN A 135 1.16 10.75 -12.78
C ASN A 135 1.33 11.47 -14.13
N GLN A 136 0.32 11.37 -14.98
CA GLN A 136 0.30 11.92 -16.36
C GLN A 136 1.22 11.22 -17.38
N LYS A 137 2.01 10.20 -16.98
CA LYS A 137 2.90 9.42 -17.86
C LYS A 137 2.41 8.00 -18.13
N HIS A 138 1.20 7.64 -17.67
CA HIS A 138 0.71 6.27 -17.78
C HIS A 138 0.73 5.74 -19.22
N LYS A 139 0.29 6.55 -20.18
CA LYS A 139 0.26 6.15 -21.59
C LYS A 139 1.67 5.81 -22.11
N GLU A 140 2.64 6.71 -21.91
CA GLU A 140 4.03 6.50 -22.30
C GLU A 140 4.65 5.25 -21.67
N ILE A 141 4.36 5.01 -20.37
CA ILE A 141 4.86 3.85 -19.65
C ILE A 141 4.26 2.56 -20.22
N LEU A 142 2.96 2.53 -20.47
CA LEU A 142 2.26 1.36 -21.02
C LEU A 142 2.70 1.05 -22.45
N GLU A 143 2.89 2.07 -23.29
CA GLU A 143 3.46 1.92 -24.62
C GLU A 143 4.86 1.30 -24.55
N PHE A 144 5.72 1.82 -23.68
CA PHE A 144 7.07 1.28 -23.48
C PHE A 144 7.05 -0.18 -23.01
N ILE A 145 6.17 -0.54 -22.06
CA ILE A 145 6.00 -1.91 -21.56
C ILE A 145 5.60 -2.87 -22.70
N ASN A 146 4.65 -2.46 -23.56
CA ASN A 146 4.17 -3.27 -24.67
C ASN A 146 5.25 -3.46 -25.75
N GLU A 147 6.02 -2.42 -26.06
CA GLU A 147 7.07 -2.45 -27.07
C GLU A 147 8.33 -3.20 -26.61
N ASN A 148 8.52 -3.37 -25.30
CA ASN A 148 9.73 -3.98 -24.72
C ASN A 148 9.44 -5.19 -23.83
N PRO A 149 8.84 -6.28 -24.34
CA PRO A 149 8.37 -7.40 -23.52
C PRO A 149 9.49 -8.13 -22.78
N ALA A 150 10.66 -8.31 -23.40
CA ALA A 150 11.80 -8.96 -22.76
C ALA A 150 12.38 -8.13 -21.61
N PHE A 151 12.45 -6.81 -21.78
CA PHE A 151 12.83 -5.88 -20.72
C PHE A 151 11.83 -5.92 -19.57
N THR A 152 10.53 -5.84 -19.91
CA THR A 152 9.44 -5.85 -18.92
C THR A 152 9.46 -7.10 -18.08
N GLN A 153 9.60 -8.27 -18.71
CA GLN A 153 9.69 -9.54 -17.97
C GLN A 153 10.90 -9.56 -17.02
N ALA A 154 12.08 -9.19 -17.52
CA ALA A 154 13.28 -9.17 -16.71
C ALA A 154 13.18 -8.19 -15.51
N LEU A 155 12.57 -7.03 -15.72
CA LEU A 155 12.33 -6.05 -14.65
C LEU A 155 11.32 -6.59 -13.63
N MET A 156 10.21 -7.18 -14.09
CA MET A 156 9.19 -7.78 -13.23
C MET A 156 9.77 -8.90 -12.37
N ASP A 157 10.58 -9.79 -12.96
CA ASP A 157 11.21 -10.90 -12.23
C ASP A 157 12.14 -10.37 -11.12
N ARG A 158 12.96 -9.36 -11.45
CA ARG A 158 13.85 -8.72 -10.47
C ARG A 158 13.10 -8.08 -9.33
N LEU A 159 12.05 -7.31 -9.64
CA LEU A 159 11.23 -6.61 -8.64
C LEU A 159 10.39 -7.59 -7.82
N THR A 160 9.93 -8.69 -8.39
CA THR A 160 9.20 -9.75 -7.65
C THR A 160 10.09 -10.36 -6.58
N GLY A 161 11.32 -10.75 -6.92
CA GLY A 161 12.28 -11.28 -5.95
C GLY A 161 12.62 -10.29 -4.84
N LEU A 162 12.82 -9.02 -5.20
CA LEU A 162 13.05 -7.92 -4.25
C LEU A 162 11.87 -7.75 -3.28
N THR A 163 10.64 -7.76 -3.80
CA THR A 163 9.42 -7.58 -3.00
C THR A 163 9.21 -8.75 -2.04
N VAL A 164 9.45 -9.99 -2.47
CA VAL A 164 9.40 -11.18 -1.62
C VAL A 164 10.40 -11.06 -0.46
N ASN A 165 11.66 -10.71 -0.76
CA ASN A 165 12.70 -10.53 0.25
C ASN A 165 12.30 -9.45 1.27
N TYR A 166 11.84 -8.30 0.78
CA TYR A 166 11.47 -7.17 1.64
C TYR A 166 10.27 -7.44 2.54
N LEU A 167 9.22 -8.11 2.03
CA LEU A 167 8.05 -8.46 2.84
C LEU A 167 8.39 -9.52 3.90
N ASN A 168 9.15 -10.57 3.55
CA ASN A 168 9.59 -11.57 4.51
C ASN A 168 10.50 -10.96 5.60
N TYR A 169 11.35 -10.01 5.26
CA TYR A 169 12.14 -9.26 6.24
C TYR A 169 11.27 -8.46 7.21
N GLN A 170 10.21 -7.81 6.72
CA GLN A 170 9.28 -7.11 7.61
C GLN A 170 8.55 -8.07 8.55
N ILE A 171 8.12 -9.24 8.03
CA ILE A 171 7.51 -10.30 8.83
C ILE A 171 8.47 -10.79 9.92
N SER A 172 9.71 -11.14 9.56
CA SER A 172 10.71 -11.61 10.54
C SER A 172 11.12 -10.52 11.53
N SER A 173 10.97 -9.25 11.18
CA SER A 173 11.21 -8.10 12.08
C SER A 173 10.04 -7.84 13.03
N GLY A 174 8.86 -8.49 12.84
CA GLY A 174 7.72 -8.40 13.73
C GLY A 174 6.47 -7.73 13.14
N ALA A 175 6.36 -7.56 11.82
CA ALA A 175 5.10 -7.17 11.21
C ALA A 175 4.07 -8.31 11.36
N HIS A 176 2.88 -7.99 11.87
CA HIS A 176 1.81 -8.96 12.14
C HIS A 176 1.03 -9.34 10.88
N ALA A 177 0.98 -8.43 9.91
CA ALA A 177 0.40 -8.63 8.58
C ALA A 177 1.16 -7.80 7.57
N VAL A 178 1.01 -8.10 6.28
CA VAL A 178 1.64 -7.33 5.21
C VAL A 178 0.64 -6.97 4.13
N GLN A 179 0.83 -5.80 3.51
CA GLN A 179 0.01 -5.34 2.40
C GLN A 179 0.86 -5.04 1.16
N LEU A 180 0.49 -5.63 0.02
CA LEU A 180 1.07 -5.34 -1.28
C LEU A 180 0.24 -4.28 -1.99
N PHE A 181 0.88 -3.22 -2.49
CA PHE A 181 0.19 -2.11 -3.14
C PHE A 181 0.36 -2.13 -4.65
N GLU A 182 -0.69 -2.55 -5.39
CA GLU A 182 -0.79 -2.33 -6.83
C GLU A 182 -1.49 -0.99 -7.10
N SER A 183 -0.68 0.05 -7.23
CA SER A 183 -1.14 1.44 -7.20
C SER A 183 -1.59 1.97 -8.56
N PHE A 184 -1.38 1.21 -9.64
CA PHE A 184 -1.73 1.59 -11.01
C PHE A 184 -2.62 0.55 -11.70
N ALA A 185 -3.29 -0.30 -10.92
CA ALA A 185 -4.18 -1.34 -11.45
C ALA A 185 -5.35 -0.79 -12.30
N ASP A 186 -5.72 0.46 -12.06
CA ASP A 186 -6.77 1.20 -12.80
C ASP A 186 -6.40 1.55 -14.25
N VAL A 187 -5.11 1.54 -14.58
CA VAL A 187 -4.63 1.91 -15.94
C VAL A 187 -4.01 0.75 -16.69
N ILE A 188 -3.81 -0.40 -16.05
CA ILE A 188 -3.24 -1.61 -16.66
C ILE A 188 -4.35 -2.36 -17.42
N SER A 189 -4.10 -2.75 -18.68
CA SER A 189 -5.04 -3.59 -19.46
C SER A 189 -5.13 -5.01 -18.90
N LEU A 190 -6.22 -5.70 -19.21
CA LEU A 190 -6.42 -7.10 -18.84
C LEU A 190 -5.23 -7.98 -19.29
N GLU A 191 -4.80 -7.84 -20.53
CA GLU A 191 -3.68 -8.59 -21.09
C GLU A 191 -2.37 -8.38 -20.31
N LEU A 192 -2.02 -7.14 -19.97
CA LEU A 192 -0.83 -6.83 -19.18
C LEU A 192 -0.97 -7.32 -17.74
N TYR A 193 -2.19 -7.27 -17.19
CA TYR A 193 -2.46 -7.77 -15.84
C TYR A 193 -2.23 -9.28 -15.78
N GLU A 194 -2.82 -10.04 -16.71
CA GLU A 194 -2.65 -11.50 -16.81
C GLU A 194 -1.20 -11.90 -17.07
N LYS A 195 -0.52 -11.16 -17.95
CA LYS A 195 0.83 -11.50 -18.38
C LYS A 195 1.91 -11.21 -17.34
N TYR A 196 1.82 -10.08 -16.63
CA TYR A 196 2.91 -9.62 -15.78
C TYR A 196 2.52 -9.42 -14.31
N VAL A 197 1.31 -8.93 -14.03
CA VAL A 197 0.92 -8.53 -12.68
C VAL A 197 0.49 -9.75 -11.86
N MET A 198 -0.41 -10.55 -12.41
CA MET A 198 -0.95 -11.72 -11.72
C MET A 198 0.14 -12.75 -11.37
N PRO A 199 1.05 -13.18 -12.27
CA PRO A 199 2.12 -14.10 -11.92
C PRO A 199 3.06 -13.57 -10.83
N ALA A 200 3.31 -12.24 -10.82
CA ALA A 200 4.10 -11.61 -9.77
C ALA A 200 3.37 -11.66 -8.42
N HIS A 201 2.06 -11.39 -8.39
CA HIS A 201 1.26 -11.49 -7.17
C HIS A 201 1.25 -12.92 -6.62
N GLU A 202 0.95 -13.92 -7.44
CA GLU A 202 0.96 -15.34 -7.06
C GLU A 202 2.33 -15.76 -6.48
N LYS A 203 3.41 -15.37 -7.15
CA LYS A 203 4.77 -15.67 -6.69
C LYS A 203 5.06 -15.00 -5.34
N ILE A 204 4.68 -13.75 -5.16
CA ILE A 204 4.87 -13.04 -3.90
C ILE A 204 4.11 -13.75 -2.78
N PHE A 205 2.79 -13.91 -2.91
CA PHE A 205 1.97 -14.45 -1.83
C PHE A 205 2.27 -15.91 -1.52
N SER A 206 2.63 -16.72 -2.50
CA SER A 206 3.08 -18.11 -2.28
C SER A 206 4.46 -18.20 -1.62
N SER A 207 5.27 -17.14 -1.67
CA SER A 207 6.61 -17.09 -1.08
C SER A 207 6.65 -16.44 0.31
N LEU A 208 5.52 -15.94 0.83
CA LEU A 208 5.43 -15.42 2.19
C LEU A 208 5.26 -16.56 3.20
N ASN A 209 5.59 -16.26 4.47
CA ASN A 209 5.25 -17.17 5.57
C ASN A 209 3.72 -17.44 5.56
N PRO A 210 3.26 -18.70 5.42
CA PRO A 210 1.85 -19.04 5.24
C PRO A 210 0.96 -18.64 6.42
N ASN A 211 1.54 -18.46 7.60
CA ASN A 211 0.81 -18.04 8.81
C ASN A 211 0.65 -16.52 8.91
N THR A 212 1.29 -15.73 8.02
CA THR A 212 1.17 -14.27 8.06
C THR A 212 -0.05 -13.83 7.25
N PRO A 213 -0.98 -13.07 7.83
CA PRO A 213 -2.05 -12.43 7.08
C PRO A 213 -1.48 -11.50 6.00
N SER A 214 -2.01 -11.61 4.79
CA SER A 214 -1.56 -10.82 3.65
C SER A 214 -2.72 -10.15 2.96
N ILE A 215 -2.52 -8.92 2.51
CA ILE A 215 -3.54 -8.09 1.86
C ILE A 215 -3.01 -7.65 0.49
N LEU A 216 -3.77 -7.88 -0.56
CA LEU A 216 -3.52 -7.28 -1.86
C LEU A 216 -4.40 -6.04 -2.02
N PHE A 217 -3.80 -4.87 -2.18
CA PHE A 217 -4.48 -3.66 -2.60
C PHE A 217 -4.36 -3.47 -4.11
N THR A 218 -5.50 -3.30 -4.79
CA THR A 218 -5.57 -2.98 -6.22
C THR A 218 -6.39 -1.71 -6.41
N LYS A 219 -5.71 -0.63 -6.82
CA LYS A 219 -6.36 0.65 -7.02
C LYS A 219 -7.35 0.57 -8.18
N GLU A 220 -8.66 0.68 -7.88
CA GLU A 220 -9.75 0.76 -8.87
C GLU A 220 -9.63 -0.26 -10.03
N SER A 221 -9.12 -1.46 -9.75
CA SER A 221 -9.03 -2.54 -10.74
C SER A 221 -10.39 -3.20 -10.95
N PRO A 222 -10.87 -3.33 -12.19
CA PRO A 222 -12.14 -4.03 -12.46
C PRO A 222 -11.98 -5.56 -12.51
N TYR A 223 -10.76 -6.09 -12.41
CA TYR A 223 -10.43 -7.49 -12.66
C TYR A 223 -10.59 -8.38 -11.43
N LEU A 224 -11.78 -8.38 -10.79
CA LEU A 224 -12.04 -9.13 -9.56
C LEU A 224 -11.65 -10.61 -9.67
N GLU A 225 -11.92 -11.26 -10.82
CA GLU A 225 -11.59 -12.67 -11.04
C GLU A 225 -10.10 -12.96 -10.89
N LEU A 226 -9.25 -12.12 -11.47
CA LEU A 226 -7.80 -12.26 -11.37
C LEU A 226 -7.30 -11.93 -9.97
N ILE A 227 -7.87 -10.90 -9.35
CA ILE A 227 -7.50 -10.50 -7.99
C ILE A 227 -7.81 -11.62 -6.99
N LEU A 228 -8.93 -12.34 -7.16
CA LEU A 228 -9.31 -13.50 -6.35
C LEU A 228 -8.27 -14.64 -6.43
N GLN A 229 -7.56 -14.77 -7.54
CA GLN A 229 -6.56 -15.82 -7.76
C GLN A 229 -5.16 -15.44 -7.25
N SER A 230 -4.96 -14.23 -6.76
CA SER A 230 -3.63 -13.71 -6.36
C SER A 230 -2.93 -14.49 -5.24
N GLY A 231 -3.67 -15.27 -4.45
CA GLY A 231 -3.15 -15.97 -3.26
C GLY A 231 -3.11 -15.12 -1.98
N ALA A 232 -3.50 -13.84 -2.04
CA ALA A 232 -3.63 -13.00 -0.85
C ALA A 232 -4.77 -13.47 0.06
N LYS A 233 -4.60 -13.33 1.38
CA LYS A 233 -5.62 -13.72 2.37
C LYS A 233 -6.77 -12.72 2.44
N ALA A 234 -6.52 -11.46 2.09
CA ALA A 234 -7.54 -10.41 2.01
C ALA A 234 -7.31 -9.54 0.77
N LEU A 235 -8.39 -9.00 0.21
CA LEU A 235 -8.37 -8.17 -0.99
C LEU A 235 -8.88 -6.76 -0.68
N SER A 236 -8.03 -5.77 -0.88
CA SER A 236 -8.39 -4.36 -0.72
C SER A 236 -8.78 -3.78 -2.08
N VAL A 237 -10.06 -3.55 -2.25
CA VAL A 237 -10.67 -3.20 -3.54
C VAL A 237 -11.12 -1.73 -3.61
N GLY A 238 -11.16 -1.19 -4.84
CA GLY A 238 -11.65 0.14 -5.12
C GLY A 238 -13.18 0.21 -5.27
N ASN A 239 -13.68 1.42 -5.56
CA ASN A 239 -15.13 1.66 -5.73
C ASN A 239 -15.71 1.05 -7.02
N CYS A 240 -14.86 0.73 -7.99
CA CYS A 240 -15.29 0.03 -9.20
C CYS A 240 -15.80 -1.39 -8.92
N ILE A 241 -15.50 -1.95 -7.73
CA ILE A 241 -16.00 -3.25 -7.28
C ILE A 241 -17.17 -3.02 -6.32
N ASP A 242 -18.34 -3.54 -6.68
CA ASP A 242 -19.49 -3.60 -5.80
C ASP A 242 -19.29 -4.69 -4.75
N LEU A 243 -19.27 -4.31 -3.46
CA LEU A 243 -18.96 -5.23 -2.37
C LEU A 243 -20.01 -6.33 -2.20
N GLU A 244 -21.28 -6.02 -2.44
CA GLU A 244 -22.33 -7.02 -2.35
C GLU A 244 -22.17 -8.12 -3.40
N THR A 245 -21.88 -7.72 -4.65
CA THR A 245 -21.58 -8.65 -5.75
C THR A 245 -20.31 -9.45 -5.48
N ALA A 246 -19.24 -8.79 -5.00
CA ALA A 246 -18.00 -9.46 -4.66
C ALA A 246 -18.18 -10.49 -3.54
N LYS A 247 -18.94 -10.17 -2.50
CA LYS A 247 -19.27 -11.07 -1.39
C LYS A 247 -20.15 -12.25 -1.81
N LYS A 248 -21.12 -12.04 -2.72
CA LYS A 248 -21.93 -13.13 -3.28
C LYS A 248 -21.07 -14.10 -4.07
N LYS A 249 -20.08 -13.58 -4.81
CA LYS A 249 -19.18 -14.38 -5.64
C LYS A 249 -18.13 -15.15 -4.84
N ALA A 250 -17.59 -14.54 -3.79
CA ALA A 250 -16.53 -15.09 -2.96
C ALA A 250 -16.81 -14.83 -1.46
N PRO A 251 -17.81 -15.55 -0.86
CA PRO A 251 -18.29 -15.26 0.50
C PRO A 251 -17.21 -15.46 1.57
N GLU A 252 -16.27 -16.39 1.35
CA GLU A 252 -15.19 -16.67 2.31
C GLU A 252 -14.02 -15.67 2.25
N VAL A 253 -13.94 -14.87 1.17
CA VAL A 253 -12.85 -13.91 1.01
C VAL A 253 -13.05 -12.71 1.93
N ILE A 254 -11.97 -12.29 2.58
CA ILE A 254 -11.94 -11.05 3.36
C ILE A 254 -11.75 -9.88 2.39
N PHE A 255 -12.74 -9.01 2.27
CA PHE A 255 -12.62 -7.77 1.51
C PHE A 255 -12.27 -6.60 2.41
N GLN A 256 -11.32 -5.77 1.97
CA GLN A 256 -10.99 -4.50 2.60
C GLN A 256 -11.44 -3.35 1.71
N GLY A 257 -12.09 -2.37 2.29
CA GLY A 257 -12.56 -1.17 1.59
C GLY A 257 -14.04 -0.94 1.88
N ASN A 258 -14.79 -0.22 1.00
CA ASN A 258 -14.25 0.54 -0.14
C ASN A 258 -14.93 1.92 -0.20
N VAL A 259 -15.02 2.59 0.96
CA VAL A 259 -15.60 3.93 1.01
C VAL A 259 -14.76 4.89 0.16
N ASP A 260 -15.42 5.65 -0.72
CA ASP A 260 -14.74 6.65 -1.54
C ASP A 260 -14.06 7.71 -0.66
N ASN A 261 -12.75 7.85 -0.84
CA ASN A 261 -11.95 8.82 -0.10
C ASN A 261 -12.39 10.28 -0.36
N LYS A 262 -13.07 10.55 -1.48
CA LYS A 262 -13.65 11.86 -1.78
C LYS A 262 -14.80 12.20 -0.84
N ILE A 263 -15.58 11.19 -0.39
CA ILE A 263 -16.65 11.40 0.61
C ILE A 263 -16.05 11.94 1.91
N LEU A 264 -14.90 11.43 2.35
CA LEU A 264 -14.24 11.96 3.54
C LEU A 264 -13.64 13.35 3.31
N ALA A 265 -13.21 13.65 2.08
CA ALA A 265 -12.60 14.93 1.77
C ALA A 265 -13.63 16.06 1.62
N ASP A 266 -14.73 15.78 0.95
CA ASP A 266 -15.64 16.79 0.39
C ASP A 266 -17.09 16.62 0.89
N GLY A 267 -17.44 15.48 1.51
CA GLY A 267 -18.78 15.16 1.97
C GLY A 267 -19.08 15.62 3.40
N SER A 268 -20.37 15.64 3.73
CA SER A 268 -20.87 15.90 5.07
C SER A 268 -20.66 14.71 6.01
N LYS A 269 -20.86 14.88 7.32
CA LYS A 269 -20.85 13.77 8.28
C LYS A 269 -21.94 12.75 7.99
N GLU A 270 -23.10 13.19 7.50
CA GLU A 270 -24.20 12.34 7.07
C GLU A 270 -23.79 11.47 5.87
N ASP A 271 -23.09 12.03 4.89
CA ASP A 271 -22.58 11.27 3.73
C ASP A 271 -21.58 10.22 4.15
N ILE A 272 -20.68 10.56 5.07
CA ILE A 272 -19.70 9.60 5.64
C ILE A 272 -20.44 8.47 6.36
N THR A 273 -21.45 8.80 7.19
CA THR A 273 -22.26 7.81 7.93
C THR A 273 -22.99 6.88 6.97
N LYS A 274 -23.62 7.41 5.91
CA LYS A 274 -24.29 6.62 4.88
C LYS A 274 -23.34 5.69 4.16
N ALA A 275 -22.14 6.17 3.79
CA ALA A 275 -21.13 5.35 3.10
C ALA A 275 -20.61 4.19 3.96
N VAL A 276 -20.37 4.43 5.24
CA VAL A 276 -20.01 3.38 6.21
C VAL A 276 -21.13 2.36 6.37
N SER A 277 -22.36 2.83 6.56
CA SER A 277 -23.56 1.98 6.70
C SER A 277 -23.76 1.10 5.47
N LYS A 278 -23.55 1.66 4.26
CA LYS A 278 -23.63 0.92 2.99
C LYS A 278 -22.64 -0.23 2.97
N CYS A 279 -21.34 0.01 3.24
CA CYS A 279 -20.33 -1.04 3.28
C CYS A 279 -20.69 -2.17 4.27
N PHE A 280 -21.22 -1.84 5.43
CA PHE A 280 -21.64 -2.83 6.41
C PHE A 280 -22.89 -3.62 6.00
N SER A 281 -23.84 -3.01 5.30
CA SER A 281 -25.00 -3.72 4.76
C SER A 281 -24.61 -4.67 3.64
N GLU A 282 -23.74 -4.25 2.71
CA GLU A 282 -23.28 -5.04 1.57
C GLU A 282 -22.45 -6.25 1.98
N THR A 283 -21.74 -6.17 3.11
CA THR A 283 -20.88 -7.26 3.61
C THR A 283 -21.47 -8.05 4.77
N ASN A 284 -22.66 -7.70 5.25
CA ASN A 284 -23.27 -8.25 6.48
C ASN A 284 -22.30 -8.21 7.69
N ARG A 285 -21.35 -7.28 7.72
CA ARG A 285 -20.30 -7.13 8.73
C ARG A 285 -19.41 -8.38 8.91
N THR A 286 -19.33 -9.25 7.91
CA THR A 286 -18.56 -10.50 7.98
C THR A 286 -17.47 -10.53 6.93
N ASN A 287 -16.29 -11.05 7.28
CA ASN A 287 -15.14 -11.08 6.38
C ASN A 287 -14.91 -9.74 5.67
N HIS A 288 -14.94 -8.65 6.45
CA HIS A 288 -14.80 -7.29 5.96
C HIS A 288 -13.92 -6.44 6.87
N ILE A 289 -12.97 -5.73 6.27
CA ILE A 289 -12.15 -4.72 6.91
C ILE A 289 -12.59 -3.37 6.35
N LEU A 290 -13.36 -2.58 7.11
CA LEU A 290 -13.78 -1.27 6.65
C LEU A 290 -12.57 -0.37 6.40
N ASN A 291 -12.48 0.15 5.21
CA ASN A 291 -11.42 1.07 4.79
C ASN A 291 -11.93 1.97 3.65
N LEU A 292 -11.07 2.86 3.18
CA LEU A 292 -11.30 3.64 1.98
C LEU A 292 -10.85 2.86 0.73
N ASN A 293 -11.38 3.26 -0.43
CA ASN A 293 -10.94 2.78 -1.74
C ASN A 293 -9.47 3.11 -2.05
N HIS A 294 -8.95 4.21 -1.48
CA HIS A 294 -7.58 4.68 -1.66
C HIS A 294 -7.08 5.41 -0.39
N GLY A 295 -5.89 6.00 -0.45
CA GLY A 295 -5.36 6.82 0.64
C GLY A 295 -6.18 8.11 0.83
N LEU A 296 -6.10 8.68 2.03
CA LEU A 296 -6.70 9.98 2.32
C LEU A 296 -6.13 11.07 1.39
N LEU A 297 -7.01 11.96 0.94
CA LEU A 297 -6.60 13.13 0.18
C LEU A 297 -5.98 14.18 1.13
N GLU A 298 -5.05 14.98 0.62
CA GLU A 298 -4.35 15.98 1.44
C GLU A 298 -5.30 17.02 2.05
N ARG A 299 -6.39 17.33 1.33
CA ARG A 299 -7.44 18.25 1.76
C ARG A 299 -8.46 17.66 2.73
N THR A 300 -8.40 16.35 3.00
CA THR A 300 -9.38 15.70 3.88
C THR A 300 -9.34 16.32 5.29
N PRO A 301 -10.45 16.84 5.83
CA PRO A 301 -10.51 17.36 7.18
C PRO A 301 -10.25 16.26 8.22
N PHE A 302 -9.44 16.55 9.24
CA PHE A 302 -9.12 15.57 10.28
C PHE A 302 -10.36 15.12 11.05
N GLU A 303 -11.29 16.02 11.29
CA GLU A 303 -12.58 15.74 11.93
C GLU A 303 -13.44 14.75 11.15
N ASN A 304 -13.37 14.74 9.81
CA ASN A 304 -14.06 13.76 8.98
C ASN A 304 -13.42 12.36 9.11
N VAL A 305 -12.10 12.31 9.24
CA VAL A 305 -11.40 11.04 9.51
C VAL A 305 -11.79 10.49 10.89
N GLN A 306 -11.84 11.36 11.90
CA GLN A 306 -12.29 10.98 13.25
C GLN A 306 -13.74 10.49 13.24
N HIS A 307 -14.63 11.20 12.53
CA HIS A 307 -16.03 10.82 12.39
C HIS A 307 -16.17 9.45 11.71
N PHE A 308 -15.44 9.22 10.62
CA PHE A 308 -15.43 7.92 9.92
C PHE A 308 -15.08 6.76 10.88
N VAL A 309 -14.04 6.91 11.69
CA VAL A 309 -13.62 5.86 12.64
C VAL A 309 -14.65 5.67 13.74
N ASN A 310 -15.22 6.75 14.28
CA ASN A 310 -16.25 6.67 15.33
C ASN A 310 -17.51 5.94 14.81
N VAL A 311 -18.01 6.33 13.64
CA VAL A 311 -19.17 5.66 13.00
C VAL A 311 -18.88 4.20 12.71
N ALA A 312 -17.66 3.88 12.23
CA ALA A 312 -17.24 2.51 11.99
C ALA A 312 -17.31 1.66 13.26
N LYS A 313 -16.87 2.19 14.39
CA LYS A 313 -16.93 1.50 15.69
C LYS A 313 -18.33 1.34 16.22
N ASP A 314 -19.17 2.37 16.07
CA ASP A 314 -20.54 2.32 16.56
C ASP A 314 -21.41 1.35 15.77
N LEU A 315 -21.31 1.38 14.43
CA LEU A 315 -22.10 0.51 13.54
C LEU A 315 -21.49 -0.89 13.37
N GLY A 316 -20.19 -1.05 13.61
CA GLY A 316 -19.48 -2.32 13.45
C GLY A 316 -19.61 -3.28 14.63
N LYS A 317 -20.21 -2.85 15.75
CA LYS A 317 -20.47 -3.73 16.89
C LYS A 317 -21.46 -4.83 16.48
N ILE A 318 -20.99 -6.07 16.53
CA ILE A 318 -21.88 -7.25 16.42
C ILE A 318 -22.55 -7.40 17.79
N LYS A 319 -23.88 -7.35 17.80
CA LYS A 319 -24.67 -7.59 19.02
C LYS A 319 -24.70 -9.08 19.36
#